data_2e044beaddb15cdab199b4e34045042a
#
_entry.id   2e044beaddb15cdab199b4e34045042a
#
_cell.length_a   1.000
_cell.length_b   1.000
_cell.length_c   1.000
_cell.angle_alpha   90.00
_cell.angle_beta   90.00
_cell.angle_gamma   90.00
#
_symmetry.space_group_name_H-M   'P 1'
#
loop_
_entity.id
_entity.type
_entity.pdbx_description
1 polymer ?
#
loop_
_entity_poly.entity_id
_entity_poly.type
_entity_poly.pdbx_seq_one_letter_code
_entity_poly.pdbx_strand_id
1 'polypeptide(L)'
;MSKAKLENEVDKTMINETDAVKEKRLSIVAKMKQKREQKKIEEFKNKTELEKVEERREEVLSKGRKFKYPMQYAKYRVVTVTIILSVMAVVLASGAGYFMLYKWQSTNPILYRLTQLLPVSVANVNGADVRYSDYLLIYHSTITPIEKQQGKLDNAKDNDFMEQHYKRLALDEAENYAWALKLAKENDLTVTDKEVDETILEHRKIGGVERSEEGFKKILEDNFGLTMKEYRRMIYLSLVKEKVSQTIDTNAVQLAAQVEALIKSGKDLKAISEELGDKVLYEETGGLVDKMNVDGGRSLKAMSLNTGEISDKFVSSSGDGYYFVKLVAKTDSTVNYTSIKISFTEFDRQMKEIRDSGKVKELIKIDRQES
;
A
#
# COMPACT_ATOMS: atom_id res chain seq x y z
N MET A 1 9.25 -59.85 15.00
CA MET A 1 7.78 -59.55 15.12
C MET A 1 7.55 -58.20 14.51
N SER A 2 6.69 -58.15 13.46
CA SER A 2 6.58 -57.10 12.47
C SER A 2 5.88 -55.84 12.99
N LYS A 3 6.34 -54.65 12.58
CA LYS A 3 5.79 -53.31 12.83
C LYS A 3 4.27 -53.24 12.58
N ALA A 4 3.74 -54.03 11.65
CA ALA A 4 2.31 -54.14 11.31
C ALA A 4 1.42 -54.74 12.45
N LYS A 5 2.03 -55.43 13.46
CA LYS A 5 1.24 -55.96 14.60
C LYS A 5 1.05 -54.90 15.70
N LEU A 6 2.01 -53.98 15.82
CA LEU A 6 1.92 -52.87 16.78
C LEU A 6 0.96 -51.76 16.30
N GLU A 7 0.93 -51.45 15.00
CA GLU A 7 -0.04 -50.50 14.45
C GLU A 7 -1.49 -50.96 14.55
N ASN A 8 -1.74 -52.25 14.36
CA ASN A 8 -3.11 -52.83 14.52
C ASN A 8 -3.59 -52.90 15.97
N GLU A 9 -2.69 -52.97 16.96
CA GLU A 9 -3.07 -52.92 18.39
C GLU A 9 -3.31 -51.48 18.86
N VAL A 10 -2.57 -50.48 18.34
CA VAL A 10 -2.76 -49.06 18.65
C VAL A 10 -4.08 -48.56 18.05
N ASP A 11 -4.42 -48.95 16.82
CA ASP A 11 -5.69 -48.56 16.17
C ASP A 11 -6.89 -49.16 16.87
N LYS A 12 -6.82 -50.42 17.35
CA LYS A 12 -7.91 -51.05 18.13
C LYS A 12 -8.10 -50.41 19.50
N THR A 13 -7.04 -49.94 20.15
CA THR A 13 -7.16 -49.26 21.46
C THR A 13 -7.72 -47.82 21.27
N MET A 14 -7.35 -47.11 20.22
CA MET A 14 -7.88 -45.78 19.93
C MET A 14 -9.38 -45.81 19.53
N ILE A 15 -9.82 -46.82 18.79
CA ILE A 15 -11.23 -47.00 18.40
C ILE A 15 -12.06 -47.35 19.65
N ASN A 16 -11.58 -48.20 20.54
CA ASN A 16 -12.30 -48.54 21.79
C ASN A 16 -12.37 -47.36 22.78
N GLU A 17 -11.36 -46.48 22.85
CA GLU A 17 -11.44 -45.28 23.71
C GLU A 17 -12.44 -44.25 23.17
N THR A 18 -12.53 -44.05 21.84
CA THR A 18 -13.50 -43.13 21.24
C THR A 18 -14.94 -43.62 21.40
N ASP A 19 -15.20 -44.92 21.35
CA ASP A 19 -16.55 -45.47 21.54
C ASP A 19 -16.95 -45.43 23.01
N ALA A 20 -16.06 -45.73 23.95
CA ALA A 20 -16.32 -45.59 25.39
C ALA A 20 -16.57 -44.12 25.81
N VAL A 21 -15.90 -43.15 25.17
CA VAL A 21 -16.15 -41.71 25.39
C VAL A 21 -17.49 -41.27 24.79
N LYS A 22 -17.90 -41.83 23.64
CA LYS A 22 -19.22 -41.59 23.03
C LYS A 22 -20.34 -42.18 23.89
N GLU A 23 -20.19 -43.40 24.38
CA GLU A 23 -21.17 -44.03 25.28
C GLU A 23 -21.33 -43.27 26.61
N LYS A 24 -20.22 -42.83 27.23
CA LYS A 24 -20.26 -41.94 28.40
C LYS A 24 -20.99 -40.63 28.13
N ARG A 25 -20.74 -39.98 26.98
CA ARG A 25 -21.45 -38.75 26.58
C ARG A 25 -22.94 -39.00 26.37
N LEU A 26 -23.31 -40.09 25.70
CA LEU A 26 -24.71 -40.46 25.47
C LEU A 26 -25.41 -40.74 26.81
N SER A 27 -24.76 -41.42 27.75
CA SER A 27 -25.32 -41.70 29.10
C SER A 27 -25.49 -40.41 29.92
N ILE A 28 -24.56 -39.47 29.83
CA ILE A 28 -24.65 -38.15 30.49
C ILE A 28 -25.80 -37.33 29.91
N VAL A 29 -25.93 -37.30 28.57
CA VAL A 29 -27.02 -36.59 27.89
C VAL A 29 -28.38 -37.20 28.24
N ALA A 30 -28.47 -38.53 28.30
CA ALA A 30 -29.70 -39.25 28.73
C ALA A 30 -30.07 -38.92 30.19
N LYS A 31 -29.10 -38.92 31.11
CA LYS A 31 -29.30 -38.52 32.50
C LYS A 31 -29.72 -37.07 32.67
N MET A 32 -29.11 -36.16 31.88
CA MET A 32 -29.53 -34.76 31.87
C MET A 32 -30.94 -34.56 31.32
N LYS A 33 -31.32 -35.35 30.30
CA LYS A 33 -32.68 -35.33 29.75
C LYS A 33 -33.71 -35.83 30.77
N GLN A 34 -33.43 -36.94 31.45
CA GLN A 34 -34.28 -37.44 32.51
C GLN A 34 -34.41 -36.45 33.67
N LYS A 35 -33.31 -35.82 34.12
CA LYS A 35 -33.34 -34.81 35.18
C LYS A 35 -34.16 -33.58 34.81
N ARG A 36 -34.10 -33.16 33.53
CA ARG A 36 -34.93 -32.06 33.00
C ARG A 36 -36.42 -32.45 32.93
N GLU A 37 -36.72 -33.68 32.57
CA GLU A 37 -38.11 -34.16 32.54
C GLU A 37 -38.67 -34.28 33.95
N GLN A 38 -37.93 -34.84 34.90
CA GLN A 38 -38.33 -34.90 36.30
C GLN A 38 -38.59 -33.52 36.90
N LYS A 39 -37.71 -32.56 36.63
CA LYS A 39 -37.89 -31.16 37.08
C LYS A 39 -39.13 -30.51 36.48
N LYS A 40 -39.44 -30.76 35.23
CA LYS A 40 -40.68 -30.29 34.59
C LYS A 40 -41.95 -30.93 35.19
N ILE A 41 -41.88 -32.21 35.55
CA ILE A 41 -43.00 -32.90 36.18
C ILE A 41 -43.23 -32.37 37.60
N GLU A 42 -42.16 -32.03 38.31
CA GLU A 42 -42.24 -31.49 39.67
C GLU A 42 -42.76 -30.03 39.64
N GLU A 43 -42.28 -29.21 38.71
CA GLU A 43 -42.79 -27.86 38.46
C GLU A 43 -44.28 -27.86 38.04
N PHE A 44 -44.69 -28.85 37.23
CA PHE A 44 -46.09 -29.01 36.82
C PHE A 44 -47.01 -29.45 37.95
N LYS A 45 -46.51 -30.27 38.88
CA LYS A 45 -47.28 -30.69 40.05
C LYS A 45 -47.52 -29.57 41.06
N ASN A 46 -46.61 -28.59 41.11
CA ASN A 46 -46.70 -27.52 42.09
C ASN A 46 -47.48 -26.29 41.57
N LYS A 47 -47.98 -26.32 40.31
CA LYS A 47 -48.80 -25.25 39.73
C LYS A 47 -50.26 -25.38 40.12
N THR A 48 -50.94 -24.25 40.34
CA THR A 48 -52.39 -24.22 40.55
C THR A 48 -53.14 -24.70 39.31
N GLU A 49 -54.38 -25.24 39.50
CA GLU A 49 -55.16 -25.75 38.36
C GLU A 49 -55.42 -24.68 37.26
N LEU A 50 -55.54 -23.41 37.63
CA LEU A 50 -55.68 -22.29 36.69
C LEU A 50 -54.39 -22.10 35.85
N GLU A 51 -53.23 -22.11 36.46
CA GLU A 51 -51.95 -21.98 35.76
C GLU A 51 -51.71 -23.18 34.83
N LYS A 52 -52.11 -24.36 35.19
CA LYS A 52 -52.02 -25.57 34.34
C LYS A 52 -52.93 -25.46 33.10
N VAL A 53 -54.10 -24.87 33.26
CA VAL A 53 -55.04 -24.65 32.15
C VAL A 53 -54.50 -23.56 31.20
N GLU A 54 -53.95 -22.46 31.73
CA GLU A 54 -53.40 -21.39 30.92
C GLU A 54 -52.15 -21.87 30.12
N GLU A 55 -51.25 -22.61 30.77
CA GLU A 55 -50.08 -23.16 30.12
C GLU A 55 -50.42 -24.16 28.99
N ARG A 56 -51.40 -25.03 29.22
CA ARG A 56 -51.94 -25.91 28.17
C ARG A 56 -52.60 -25.15 27.05
N ARG A 57 -53.31 -24.06 27.36
CA ARG A 57 -53.94 -23.21 26.37
C ARG A 57 -52.87 -22.51 25.50
N GLU A 58 -51.84 -21.96 26.13
CA GLU A 58 -50.72 -21.34 25.41
C GLU A 58 -49.92 -22.36 24.56
N GLU A 59 -49.69 -23.57 25.08
CA GLU A 59 -49.04 -24.64 24.35
C GLU A 59 -49.83 -25.06 23.10
N VAL A 60 -51.15 -25.25 23.26
CA VAL A 60 -52.05 -25.58 22.12
C VAL A 60 -52.13 -24.46 21.13
N LEU A 61 -52.20 -23.20 21.58
CA LEU A 61 -52.21 -22.02 20.70
C LEU A 61 -50.88 -21.86 19.96
N SER A 62 -49.76 -22.11 20.65
CA SER A 62 -48.43 -22.06 20.01
C SER A 62 -48.22 -23.17 18.98
N LYS A 63 -48.70 -24.38 19.30
CA LYS A 63 -48.71 -25.51 18.34
C LYS A 63 -49.65 -25.24 17.16
N GLY A 64 -50.83 -24.70 17.44
CA GLY A 64 -51.79 -24.29 16.40
C GLY A 64 -51.29 -23.21 15.47
N ARG A 65 -50.58 -22.20 16.02
CA ARG A 65 -49.94 -21.16 15.20
C ARG A 65 -48.81 -21.74 14.32
N LYS A 66 -47.99 -22.66 14.84
CA LYS A 66 -46.96 -23.37 14.08
C LYS A 66 -47.55 -24.20 12.95
N PHE A 67 -48.70 -24.85 13.20
CA PHE A 67 -49.38 -25.65 12.18
C PHE A 67 -50.09 -24.80 11.11
N LYS A 68 -50.70 -23.68 11.50
CA LYS A 68 -51.45 -22.80 10.60
C LYS A 68 -50.52 -21.93 9.71
N TYR A 69 -49.27 -21.64 10.16
CA TYR A 69 -48.32 -20.82 9.44
C TYR A 69 -46.90 -21.42 9.36
N PRO A 70 -46.76 -22.66 8.89
CA PRO A 70 -45.45 -23.34 8.90
C PRO A 70 -44.40 -22.62 8.04
N MET A 71 -44.84 -21.99 6.95
CA MET A 71 -43.93 -21.24 6.06
C MET A 71 -43.37 -19.96 6.67
N GLN A 72 -44.13 -19.26 7.53
CA GLN A 72 -43.62 -18.05 8.16
C GLN A 72 -42.52 -18.34 9.17
N TYR A 73 -42.67 -19.35 9.99
CA TYR A 73 -41.65 -19.79 10.97
C TYR A 73 -40.38 -20.34 10.28
N ALA A 74 -40.56 -21.10 9.20
CA ALA A 74 -39.43 -21.58 8.40
C ALA A 74 -38.68 -20.43 7.75
N LYS A 75 -39.41 -19.42 7.18
CA LYS A 75 -38.81 -18.25 6.55
C LYS A 75 -37.99 -17.39 7.52
N TYR A 76 -38.47 -17.14 8.73
CA TYR A 76 -37.71 -16.40 9.74
C TYR A 76 -36.48 -17.18 10.22
N ARG A 77 -36.54 -18.49 10.39
CA ARG A 77 -35.39 -19.32 10.75
C ARG A 77 -34.33 -19.28 9.64
N VAL A 78 -34.71 -19.42 8.39
CA VAL A 78 -33.78 -19.36 7.26
C VAL A 78 -33.11 -17.98 7.21
N VAL A 79 -33.88 -16.91 7.34
CA VAL A 79 -33.33 -15.54 7.36
C VAL A 79 -32.35 -15.34 8.52
N THR A 80 -32.72 -15.78 9.73
CA THR A 80 -31.84 -15.65 10.91
C THR A 80 -30.54 -16.46 10.74
N VAL A 81 -30.64 -17.71 10.27
CA VAL A 81 -29.46 -18.55 9.99
C VAL A 81 -28.58 -17.92 8.90
N THR A 82 -29.18 -17.39 7.84
CA THR A 82 -28.45 -16.71 6.77
C THR A 82 -27.70 -15.48 7.30
N ILE A 83 -28.34 -14.67 8.14
CA ILE A 83 -27.69 -13.50 8.76
C ILE A 83 -26.51 -13.95 9.64
N ILE A 84 -26.70 -14.95 10.49
CA ILE A 84 -25.62 -15.48 11.36
C ILE A 84 -24.45 -16.00 10.50
N LEU A 85 -24.73 -16.78 9.47
CA LEU A 85 -23.71 -17.32 8.56
C LEU A 85 -22.99 -16.18 7.81
N SER A 86 -23.72 -15.16 7.36
CA SER A 86 -23.12 -13.99 6.69
C SER A 86 -22.21 -13.22 7.64
N VAL A 87 -22.62 -12.95 8.88
CA VAL A 87 -21.80 -12.29 9.89
C VAL A 87 -20.56 -13.13 10.21
N MET A 88 -20.74 -14.44 10.39
CA MET A 88 -19.61 -15.36 10.62
C MET A 88 -18.63 -15.36 9.44
N ALA A 89 -19.12 -15.39 8.21
CA ALA A 89 -18.29 -15.33 7.01
C ALA A 89 -17.48 -14.01 6.95
N VAL A 90 -18.11 -12.86 7.26
CA VAL A 90 -17.43 -11.57 7.33
C VAL A 90 -16.33 -11.56 8.41
N VAL A 91 -16.61 -12.08 9.60
CA VAL A 91 -15.62 -12.17 10.69
C VAL A 91 -14.44 -13.06 10.30
N LEU A 92 -14.71 -14.23 9.71
CA LEU A 92 -13.65 -15.14 9.23
C LEU A 92 -12.84 -14.51 8.10
N ALA A 93 -13.49 -13.87 7.13
CA ALA A 93 -12.81 -13.17 6.03
C ALA A 93 -11.95 -12.01 6.55
N SER A 94 -12.45 -11.23 7.52
CA SER A 94 -11.69 -10.14 8.15
C SER A 94 -10.49 -10.67 8.93
N GLY A 95 -10.65 -11.75 9.68
CA GLY A 95 -9.56 -12.43 10.39
C GLY A 95 -8.49 -12.98 9.43
N ALA A 96 -8.91 -13.65 8.36
CA ALA A 96 -8.01 -14.15 7.34
C ALA A 96 -7.26 -12.99 6.64
N GLY A 97 -7.98 -11.92 6.28
CA GLY A 97 -7.39 -10.72 5.69
C GLY A 97 -6.34 -10.08 6.61
N TYR A 98 -6.63 -9.97 7.91
CA TYR A 98 -5.67 -9.48 8.90
C TYR A 98 -4.40 -10.34 8.94
N PHE A 99 -4.53 -11.67 9.01
CA PHE A 99 -3.37 -12.56 9.02
C PHE A 99 -2.56 -12.45 7.72
N MET A 100 -3.21 -12.42 6.57
CA MET A 100 -2.55 -12.31 5.27
C MET A 100 -1.80 -10.99 5.11
N LEU A 101 -2.38 -9.86 5.55
CA LEU A 101 -1.75 -8.54 5.40
C LEU A 101 -0.65 -8.31 6.46
N TYR A 102 -0.95 -8.53 7.75
CA TYR A 102 -0.06 -8.09 8.83
C TYR A 102 0.89 -9.17 9.36
N LYS A 103 0.56 -10.46 9.20
CA LYS A 103 1.42 -11.57 9.66
C LYS A 103 2.22 -12.19 8.52
N TRP A 104 1.56 -12.50 7.42
CA TRP A 104 2.23 -13.08 6.25
C TRP A 104 2.75 -12.03 5.26
N GLN A 105 2.35 -10.77 5.42
CA GLN A 105 2.77 -9.64 4.58
C GLN A 105 2.63 -9.96 3.09
N SER A 106 1.52 -10.61 2.75
CA SER A 106 1.27 -11.11 1.41
C SER A 106 1.11 -9.95 0.41
N THR A 107 1.86 -10.03 -0.67
CA THR A 107 1.81 -9.09 -1.79
C THR A 107 0.86 -9.54 -2.91
N ASN A 108 -0.02 -10.51 -2.62
CA ASN A 108 -0.93 -11.10 -3.60
C ASN A 108 -1.81 -10.03 -4.29
N PRO A 109 -1.95 -10.06 -5.64
CA PRO A 109 -2.75 -9.09 -6.38
C PRO A 109 -4.22 -8.99 -5.95
N ILE A 110 -4.82 -10.08 -5.46
CA ILE A 110 -6.21 -10.06 -4.96
C ILE A 110 -6.31 -9.22 -3.68
N LEU A 111 -5.37 -9.40 -2.75
CA LEU A 111 -5.30 -8.60 -1.52
C LEU A 111 -5.03 -7.14 -1.83
N TYR A 112 -4.14 -6.85 -2.78
CA TYR A 112 -3.89 -5.51 -3.24
C TYR A 112 -5.18 -4.82 -3.72
N ARG A 113 -5.99 -5.48 -4.55
CA ARG A 113 -7.28 -4.93 -5.00
C ARG A 113 -8.26 -4.68 -3.84
N LEU A 114 -8.28 -5.56 -2.84
CA LEU A 114 -9.10 -5.38 -1.64
C LEU A 114 -8.64 -4.17 -0.83
N THR A 115 -7.33 -3.94 -0.68
CA THR A 115 -6.79 -2.78 0.04
C THR A 115 -7.05 -1.45 -0.67
N GLN A 116 -7.32 -1.45 -1.97
CA GLN A 116 -7.76 -0.26 -2.70
C GLN A 116 -9.19 0.19 -2.32
N LEU A 117 -10.05 -0.77 -1.95
CA LEU A 117 -11.44 -0.53 -1.56
C LEU A 117 -11.59 -0.23 -0.07
N LEU A 118 -10.71 -0.79 0.76
CA LEU A 118 -10.76 -0.67 2.21
C LEU A 118 -9.69 0.31 2.70
N PRO A 119 -10.01 1.20 3.66
CA PRO A 119 -9.03 2.13 4.25
C PRO A 119 -8.11 1.41 5.25
N VAL A 120 -7.31 0.47 4.76
CA VAL A 120 -6.38 -0.32 5.59
C VAL A 120 -5.03 0.38 5.62
N SER A 121 -4.47 0.59 6.82
CA SER A 121 -3.17 1.22 7.02
C SER A 121 -2.07 0.17 7.19
N VAL A 122 -0.88 0.42 6.65
CA VAL A 122 0.33 -0.40 6.84
C VAL A 122 1.27 0.19 7.89
N ALA A 123 1.21 1.50 8.07
CA ALA A 123 1.98 2.25 9.05
C ALA A 123 1.26 3.57 9.41
N ASN A 124 1.78 4.26 10.43
CA ASN A 124 1.37 5.62 10.77
C ASN A 124 2.62 6.48 10.99
N VAL A 125 2.71 7.59 10.27
CA VAL A 125 3.83 8.55 10.33
C VAL A 125 3.34 9.83 11.01
N ASN A 126 3.67 10.00 12.28
CA ASN A 126 3.33 11.20 13.06
C ASN A 126 1.84 11.61 12.89
N GLY A 127 0.93 10.65 12.95
CA GLY A 127 -0.51 10.85 12.78
C GLY A 127 -1.02 10.81 11.33
N ALA A 128 -0.16 10.64 10.33
CA ALA A 128 -0.56 10.36 8.95
C ALA A 128 -0.66 8.84 8.72
N ASP A 129 -1.82 8.36 8.33
CA ASP A 129 -2.01 6.94 8.03
C ASP A 129 -1.44 6.59 6.64
N VAL A 130 -0.55 5.60 6.62
CA VAL A 130 0.05 5.06 5.40
C VAL A 130 -0.86 4.00 4.83
N ARG A 131 -1.46 4.25 3.67
CA ARG A 131 -2.40 3.30 3.05
C ARG A 131 -1.68 2.05 2.58
N TYR A 132 -2.20 0.90 2.95
CA TYR A 132 -1.67 -0.39 2.51
C TYR A 132 -1.68 -0.52 0.98
N SER A 133 -2.71 0.04 0.32
CA SER A 133 -2.79 0.06 -1.15
C SER A 133 -1.68 0.87 -1.81
N ASP A 134 -1.24 1.99 -1.22
CA ASP A 134 -0.15 2.79 -1.77
C ASP A 134 1.20 2.06 -1.60
N TYR A 135 1.42 1.41 -0.45
CA TYR A 135 2.57 0.52 -0.25
C TYR A 135 2.64 -0.61 -1.28
N LEU A 136 1.54 -1.35 -1.49
CA LEU A 136 1.51 -2.43 -2.47
C LEU A 136 1.63 -1.92 -3.92
N LEU A 137 1.07 -0.75 -4.23
CA LEU A 137 1.23 -0.11 -5.53
C LEU A 137 2.71 0.15 -5.85
N ILE A 138 3.45 0.73 -4.91
CA ILE A 138 4.88 1.02 -5.07
C ILE A 138 5.66 -0.29 -5.18
N TYR A 139 5.39 -1.26 -4.29
CA TYR A 139 6.03 -2.56 -4.34
C TYR A 139 5.85 -3.24 -5.70
N HIS A 140 4.61 -3.36 -6.19
CA HIS A 140 4.33 -4.00 -7.48
C HIS A 140 4.95 -3.27 -8.66
N SER A 141 4.93 -1.94 -8.65
CA SER A 141 5.54 -1.14 -9.73
C SER A 141 7.06 -1.30 -9.79
N THR A 142 7.70 -1.57 -8.65
CA THR A 142 9.14 -1.76 -8.55
C THR A 142 9.55 -3.19 -8.88
N ILE A 143 8.84 -4.19 -8.35
CA ILE A 143 9.24 -5.59 -8.49
C ILE A 143 8.91 -6.18 -9.86
N THR A 144 7.80 -5.77 -10.48
CA THR A 144 7.34 -6.35 -11.75
C THR A 144 8.37 -6.25 -12.89
N PRO A 145 9.03 -5.11 -13.13
CA PRO A 145 10.09 -5.03 -14.14
C PRO A 145 11.27 -5.96 -13.87
N ILE A 146 11.62 -6.10 -12.59
CA ILE A 146 12.75 -6.93 -12.14
C ILE A 146 12.43 -8.41 -12.37
N GLU A 147 11.24 -8.86 -11.94
CA GLU A 147 10.78 -10.23 -12.15
C GLU A 147 10.67 -10.61 -13.64
N LYS A 148 10.34 -9.65 -14.50
CA LYS A 148 10.29 -9.88 -15.95
C LYS A 148 11.67 -10.04 -16.58
N GLN A 149 12.68 -9.35 -16.05
CA GLN A 149 14.05 -9.43 -16.56
C GLN A 149 14.84 -10.61 -15.98
N GLN A 150 14.65 -10.93 -14.72
CA GLN A 150 15.45 -11.89 -13.97
C GLN A 150 14.71 -13.18 -13.61
N GLY A 151 13.39 -13.26 -13.86
CA GLY A 151 12.50 -14.33 -13.40
C GLY A 151 11.92 -14.05 -12.01
N LYS A 152 10.91 -14.86 -11.64
CA LYS A 152 10.26 -14.69 -10.33
C LYS A 152 11.24 -14.91 -9.17
N LEU A 153 11.20 -14.04 -8.19
CA LEU A 153 12.03 -14.09 -6.98
C LEU A 153 11.67 -15.23 -6.00
N ASP A 154 10.74 -16.13 -6.37
CA ASP A 154 10.08 -17.05 -5.42
C ASP A 154 10.94 -18.21 -4.87
N ASN A 155 12.18 -18.45 -5.32
CA ASN A 155 12.79 -19.78 -5.10
C ASN A 155 14.25 -19.87 -4.61
N ALA A 156 14.89 -18.81 -4.13
CA ALA A 156 16.23 -18.91 -3.55
C ALA A 156 16.37 -18.03 -2.30
N LYS A 157 17.27 -18.38 -1.37
CA LYS A 157 17.56 -17.60 -0.15
C LYS A 157 17.98 -16.15 -0.47
N ASP A 158 18.64 -15.94 -1.60
CA ASP A 158 19.02 -14.62 -2.09
C ASP A 158 17.81 -13.80 -2.55
N ASN A 159 16.75 -14.47 -2.97
CA ASN A 159 15.50 -13.85 -3.40
C ASN A 159 14.67 -13.33 -2.22
N ASP A 160 14.70 -14.00 -1.07
CA ASP A 160 14.03 -13.51 0.16
C ASP A 160 14.66 -12.20 0.62
N PHE A 161 16.00 -12.10 0.57
CA PHE A 161 16.71 -10.85 0.84
C PHE A 161 16.28 -9.71 -0.11
N MET A 162 16.23 -9.99 -1.40
CA MET A 162 15.80 -9.01 -2.41
C MET A 162 14.34 -8.61 -2.23
N GLU A 163 13.45 -9.56 -1.95
CA GLU A 163 12.04 -9.28 -1.69
C GLU A 163 11.86 -8.38 -0.46
N GLN A 164 12.54 -8.68 0.66
CA GLN A 164 12.52 -7.84 1.85
C GLN A 164 13.08 -6.45 1.58
N HIS A 165 14.14 -6.34 0.80
CA HIS A 165 14.71 -5.07 0.39
C HIS A 165 13.68 -4.20 -0.37
N TYR A 166 13.02 -4.75 -1.39
CA TYR A 166 12.01 -4.00 -2.16
C TYR A 166 10.74 -3.71 -1.36
N LYS A 167 10.34 -4.59 -0.46
CA LYS A 167 9.27 -4.31 0.51
C LYS A 167 9.63 -3.14 1.41
N ARG A 168 10.90 -3.07 1.88
CA ARG A 168 11.37 -1.97 2.71
C ARG A 168 11.36 -0.64 1.94
N LEU A 169 11.93 -0.62 0.74
CA LEU A 169 11.92 0.57 -0.12
C LEU A 169 10.50 1.06 -0.39
N ALA A 170 9.58 0.15 -0.70
CA ALA A 170 8.19 0.48 -0.96
C ALA A 170 7.48 1.05 0.28
N LEU A 171 7.77 0.51 1.47
CA LEU A 171 7.20 1.02 2.72
C LEU A 171 7.75 2.40 3.06
N ASP A 172 9.06 2.61 2.95
CA ASP A 172 9.69 3.91 3.19
C ASP A 172 9.13 4.99 2.26
N GLU A 173 8.92 4.68 0.98
CA GLU A 173 8.33 5.64 0.04
C GLU A 173 6.83 5.87 0.29
N ALA A 174 6.08 4.84 0.67
CA ALA A 174 4.68 5.01 1.08
C ALA A 174 4.54 5.87 2.34
N GLU A 175 5.48 5.75 3.30
CA GLU A 175 5.59 6.62 4.48
C GLU A 175 5.86 8.08 4.06
N ASN A 176 6.80 8.30 3.13
CA ASN A 176 7.10 9.62 2.57
C ASN A 176 5.85 10.25 1.94
N TYR A 177 5.11 9.49 1.13
CA TYR A 177 3.88 9.99 0.52
C TYR A 177 2.77 10.29 1.53
N ALA A 178 2.61 9.47 2.56
CA ALA A 178 1.64 9.74 3.61
C ALA A 178 1.97 11.03 4.38
N TRP A 179 3.25 11.25 4.69
CA TRP A 179 3.71 12.49 5.30
C TRP A 179 3.53 13.70 4.38
N ALA A 180 3.87 13.56 3.10
CA ALA A 180 3.65 14.60 2.09
C ALA A 180 2.16 14.97 1.95
N LEU A 181 1.25 13.99 1.92
CA LEU A 181 -0.19 14.23 1.89
C LEU A 181 -0.67 15.01 3.13
N LYS A 182 -0.14 14.72 4.30
CA LYS A 182 -0.46 15.46 5.52
C LYS A 182 0.03 16.90 5.44
N LEU A 183 1.31 17.10 5.08
CA LEU A 183 1.88 18.44 4.91
C LEU A 183 1.16 19.25 3.82
N ALA A 184 0.78 18.62 2.72
CA ALA A 184 -0.01 19.27 1.67
C ALA A 184 -1.33 19.81 2.21
N LYS A 185 -2.03 19.01 3.03
CA LYS A 185 -3.27 19.43 3.69
C LYS A 185 -3.05 20.56 4.69
N GLU A 186 -1.96 20.52 5.45
CA GLU A 186 -1.61 21.56 6.45
C GLU A 186 -1.20 22.89 5.80
N ASN A 187 -0.71 22.85 4.56
CA ASN A 187 -0.28 24.03 3.79
C ASN A 187 -1.25 24.42 2.66
N ASP A 188 -2.48 23.87 2.65
CA ASP A 188 -3.51 24.11 1.62
C ASP A 188 -3.02 23.88 0.17
N LEU A 189 -2.07 22.95 0.00
CA LEU A 189 -1.55 22.57 -1.30
C LEU A 189 -2.44 21.52 -1.97
N THR A 190 -2.74 21.75 -3.23
CA THR A 190 -3.54 20.84 -4.04
C THR A 190 -2.80 20.47 -5.33
N VAL A 191 -2.98 19.24 -5.76
CA VAL A 191 -2.60 18.75 -7.09
C VAL A 191 -3.88 18.49 -7.86
N THR A 192 -4.02 19.12 -9.02
CA THR A 192 -5.20 19.02 -9.86
C THR A 192 -5.08 17.85 -10.84
N ASP A 193 -6.22 17.32 -11.31
CA ASP A 193 -6.22 16.30 -12.37
C ASP A 193 -5.52 16.78 -13.64
N LYS A 194 -5.58 18.08 -13.94
CA LYS A 194 -4.90 18.69 -15.08
C LYS A 194 -3.38 18.56 -14.98
N GLU A 195 -2.79 18.83 -13.82
CA GLU A 195 -1.35 18.66 -13.59
C GLU A 195 -0.91 17.21 -13.74
N VAL A 196 -1.73 16.27 -13.23
CA VAL A 196 -1.49 14.83 -13.42
C VAL A 196 -1.54 14.46 -14.91
N ASP A 197 -2.53 14.97 -15.66
CA ASP A 197 -2.66 14.71 -17.10
C ASP A 197 -1.51 15.28 -17.90
N GLU A 198 -1.06 16.50 -17.58
CA GLU A 198 0.08 17.15 -18.21
C GLU A 198 1.37 16.35 -17.98
N THR A 199 1.63 15.91 -16.75
CA THR A 199 2.80 15.06 -16.42
C THR A 199 2.74 13.73 -17.17
N ILE A 200 1.58 13.09 -17.25
CA ILE A 200 1.41 11.84 -18.01
C ILE A 200 1.66 12.08 -19.51
N LEU A 201 1.20 13.22 -20.05
CA LEU A 201 1.43 13.58 -21.45
C LEU A 201 2.92 13.77 -21.73
N GLU A 202 3.66 14.40 -20.82
CA GLU A 202 5.12 14.53 -20.92
C GLU A 202 5.81 13.16 -20.89
N HIS A 203 5.39 12.26 -20.00
CA HIS A 203 5.94 10.90 -19.94
C HIS A 203 5.62 10.08 -21.21
N ARG A 204 4.52 10.36 -21.90
CA ARG A 204 4.22 9.76 -23.20
C ARG A 204 5.15 10.22 -24.33
N LYS A 205 5.81 11.38 -24.15
CA LYS A 205 6.75 11.96 -25.12
C LYS A 205 8.21 11.56 -24.88
N ILE A 206 8.50 10.78 -23.84
CA ILE A 206 9.86 10.30 -23.58
C ILE A 206 10.35 9.48 -24.79
N GLY A 207 11.56 9.79 -25.26
CA GLY A 207 12.15 9.18 -26.45
C GLY A 207 11.85 9.96 -27.74
N GLY A 208 11.33 11.20 -27.64
CA GLY A 208 11.12 12.10 -28.79
C GLY A 208 9.95 11.71 -29.70
N VAL A 209 9.23 10.63 -29.37
CA VAL A 209 8.04 10.19 -30.08
C VAL A 209 6.87 10.19 -29.11
N GLU A 210 5.83 10.95 -29.43
CA GLU A 210 4.59 10.91 -28.64
C GLU A 210 3.89 9.57 -28.85
N ARG A 211 3.79 8.78 -27.78
CA ARG A 211 3.05 7.53 -27.80
C ARG A 211 1.56 7.78 -27.67
N SER A 212 0.75 7.03 -28.41
CA SER A 212 -0.70 7.05 -28.21
C SER A 212 -1.03 6.63 -26.76
N GLU A 213 -2.18 7.06 -26.27
CA GLU A 213 -2.64 6.68 -24.92
C GLU A 213 -2.75 5.15 -24.76
N GLU A 214 -3.26 4.48 -25.77
CA GLU A 214 -3.39 3.01 -25.78
C GLU A 214 -2.01 2.32 -25.79
N GLY A 215 -1.06 2.83 -26.59
CA GLY A 215 0.30 2.32 -26.63
C GLY A 215 1.02 2.52 -25.27
N PHE A 216 0.82 3.67 -24.65
CA PHE A 216 1.38 3.95 -23.33
C PHE A 216 0.76 3.07 -22.24
N LYS A 217 -0.56 2.92 -22.25
CA LYS A 217 -1.28 2.01 -21.36
C LYS A 217 -0.74 0.58 -21.47
N LYS A 218 -0.52 0.09 -22.68
CA LYS A 218 0.05 -1.24 -22.89
C LYS A 218 1.49 -1.34 -22.33
N ILE A 219 2.31 -0.31 -22.48
CA ILE A 219 3.66 -0.26 -21.87
C ILE A 219 3.57 -0.35 -20.34
N LEU A 220 2.64 0.37 -19.71
CA LEU A 220 2.44 0.32 -18.26
C LEU A 220 2.01 -1.08 -17.80
N GLU A 221 1.07 -1.70 -18.48
CA GLU A 221 0.59 -3.04 -18.17
C GLU A 221 1.67 -4.11 -18.43
N ASP A 222 2.31 -4.06 -19.59
CA ASP A 222 3.29 -5.05 -20.00
C ASP A 222 4.62 -4.93 -19.23
N ASN A 223 5.10 -3.74 -18.88
CA ASN A 223 6.41 -3.59 -18.25
C ASN A 223 6.33 -3.44 -16.72
N PHE A 224 5.31 -2.77 -16.22
CA PHE A 224 5.21 -2.42 -14.80
C PHE A 224 4.03 -3.12 -14.09
N GLY A 225 3.16 -3.81 -14.82
CA GLY A 225 1.96 -4.41 -14.25
C GLY A 225 0.94 -3.40 -13.72
N LEU A 226 0.99 -2.15 -14.20
CA LEU A 226 0.17 -1.04 -13.74
C LEU A 226 -0.98 -0.74 -14.70
N THR A 227 -2.15 -0.51 -14.15
CA THR A 227 -3.25 0.14 -14.86
C THR A 227 -3.01 1.66 -14.96
N MET A 228 -3.64 2.33 -15.92
CA MET A 228 -3.59 3.80 -16.02
C MET A 228 -4.07 4.49 -14.72
N LYS A 229 -5.06 3.94 -14.03
CA LYS A 229 -5.56 4.48 -12.76
C LYS A 229 -4.50 4.43 -11.66
N GLU A 230 -3.75 3.34 -11.59
CA GLU A 230 -2.66 3.15 -10.62
C GLU A 230 -1.49 4.08 -10.95
N TYR A 231 -1.15 4.20 -12.21
CA TYR A 231 -0.12 5.14 -12.67
C TYR A 231 -0.49 6.59 -12.34
N ARG A 232 -1.74 7.01 -12.59
CA ARG A 232 -2.25 8.33 -12.18
C ARG A 232 -2.11 8.55 -10.67
N ARG A 233 -2.37 7.52 -9.86
CA ARG A 233 -2.17 7.61 -8.40
C ARG A 233 -0.70 7.85 -8.04
N MET A 234 0.23 7.16 -8.68
CA MET A 234 1.67 7.36 -8.46
C MET A 234 2.10 8.78 -8.84
N ILE A 235 1.70 9.26 -10.02
CA ILE A 235 1.99 10.63 -10.46
C ILE A 235 1.40 11.66 -9.47
N TYR A 236 0.15 11.48 -9.05
CA TYR A 236 -0.46 12.36 -8.05
C TYR A 236 0.37 12.42 -6.76
N LEU A 237 0.78 11.27 -6.22
CA LEU A 237 1.58 11.19 -4.98
C LEU A 237 2.94 11.87 -5.15
N SER A 238 3.59 11.64 -6.29
CA SER A 238 4.87 12.29 -6.62
C SER A 238 4.74 13.80 -6.72
N LEU A 239 3.73 14.31 -7.42
CA LEU A 239 3.47 15.75 -7.54
C LEU A 239 3.13 16.40 -6.18
N VAL A 240 2.40 15.69 -5.31
CA VAL A 240 2.14 16.18 -3.94
C VAL A 240 3.45 16.32 -3.18
N LYS A 241 4.30 15.29 -3.19
CA LYS A 241 5.61 15.31 -2.50
C LYS A 241 6.49 16.43 -3.05
N GLU A 242 6.52 16.61 -4.37
CA GLU A 242 7.27 17.66 -5.02
C GLU A 242 6.80 19.07 -4.57
N LYS A 243 5.49 19.36 -4.66
CA LYS A 243 4.94 20.65 -4.23
C LYS A 243 5.20 20.94 -2.75
N VAL A 244 5.08 19.92 -1.91
CA VAL A 244 5.40 20.04 -0.48
C VAL A 244 6.87 20.35 -0.30
N SER A 245 7.79 19.60 -0.92
CA SER A 245 9.22 19.82 -0.81
C SER A 245 9.63 21.22 -1.23
N GLN A 246 9.06 21.73 -2.32
CA GLN A 246 9.27 23.11 -2.78
C GLN A 246 8.75 24.15 -1.77
N THR A 247 7.62 23.88 -1.13
CA THR A 247 6.96 24.84 -0.25
C THR A 247 7.63 24.95 1.12
N ILE A 248 8.04 23.81 1.68
CA ILE A 248 8.60 23.77 3.04
C ILE A 248 10.09 24.08 3.07
N ASP A 249 10.83 23.90 1.98
CA ASP A 249 12.26 24.18 1.92
C ASP A 249 12.54 25.64 1.57
N THR A 250 12.30 26.50 2.56
CA THR A 250 12.56 27.95 2.41
C THR A 250 14.02 28.27 2.13
N ASN A 251 14.95 27.44 2.61
CA ASN A 251 16.39 27.61 2.34
C ASN A 251 16.71 27.37 0.87
N ALA A 252 16.16 26.32 0.28
CA ALA A 252 16.33 26.04 -1.16
C ALA A 252 15.71 27.15 -2.02
N VAL A 253 14.55 27.69 -1.63
CA VAL A 253 13.92 28.83 -2.32
C VAL A 253 14.80 30.07 -2.29
N GLN A 254 15.35 30.43 -1.12
CA GLN A 254 16.23 31.59 -0.95
C GLN A 254 17.54 31.42 -1.72
N LEU A 255 18.13 30.23 -1.69
CA LEU A 255 19.34 29.91 -2.39
C LEU A 255 19.13 29.96 -3.91
N ALA A 256 17.99 29.47 -4.39
CA ALA A 256 17.64 29.56 -5.81
C ALA A 256 17.51 31.03 -6.28
N ALA A 257 16.88 31.88 -5.47
CA ALA A 257 16.80 33.31 -5.74
C ALA A 257 18.20 33.98 -5.78
N GLN A 258 19.09 33.54 -4.89
CA GLN A 258 20.49 34.01 -4.88
C GLN A 258 21.23 33.59 -6.19
N VAL A 259 21.08 32.33 -6.59
CA VAL A 259 21.66 31.83 -7.85
C VAL A 259 21.10 32.61 -9.05
N GLU A 260 19.78 32.84 -9.10
CA GLU A 260 19.16 33.68 -10.17
C GLU A 260 19.77 35.10 -10.23
N ALA A 261 19.97 35.71 -9.07
CA ALA A 261 20.58 37.06 -9.01
C ALA A 261 22.02 37.06 -9.52
N LEU A 262 22.80 36.04 -9.19
CA LEU A 262 24.18 35.89 -9.64
C LEU A 262 24.24 35.63 -11.17
N ILE A 263 23.34 34.81 -11.72
CA ILE A 263 23.20 34.61 -13.17
C ILE A 263 22.86 35.94 -13.86
N LYS A 264 21.89 36.69 -13.34
CA LYS A 264 21.51 38.02 -13.89
C LYS A 264 22.64 39.04 -13.84
N SER A 265 23.57 38.90 -12.90
CA SER A 265 24.79 39.74 -12.83
C SER A 265 25.87 39.32 -13.85
N GLY A 266 25.62 38.26 -14.64
CA GLY A 266 26.54 37.77 -15.67
C GLY A 266 27.54 36.73 -15.19
N LYS A 267 27.39 36.20 -13.97
CA LYS A 267 28.27 35.11 -13.48
C LYS A 267 27.92 33.78 -14.13
N ASP A 268 28.95 33.01 -14.46
CA ASP A 268 28.82 31.65 -14.95
C ASP A 268 28.50 30.65 -13.83
N LEU A 269 27.84 29.53 -14.17
CA LEU A 269 27.44 28.50 -13.19
C LEU A 269 28.63 27.98 -12.38
N LYS A 270 29.79 27.80 -13.00
CA LYS A 270 31.01 27.36 -12.30
C LYS A 270 31.47 28.38 -11.26
N ALA A 271 31.52 29.63 -11.60
CA ALA A 271 31.90 30.71 -10.67
C ALA A 271 30.88 30.87 -9.53
N ILE A 272 29.59 30.64 -9.81
CA ILE A 272 28.52 30.63 -8.80
C ILE A 272 28.72 29.45 -7.82
N SER A 273 29.07 28.28 -8.32
CA SER A 273 29.32 27.12 -7.45
C SER A 273 30.54 27.28 -6.58
N GLU A 274 31.61 27.91 -7.10
CA GLU A 274 32.80 28.24 -6.32
C GLU A 274 32.50 29.25 -5.21
N GLU A 275 31.60 30.23 -5.46
CA GLU A 275 31.19 31.22 -4.47
C GLU A 275 30.27 30.65 -3.38
N LEU A 276 29.35 29.76 -3.76
CA LEU A 276 28.35 29.19 -2.85
C LEU A 276 28.81 27.89 -2.14
N GLY A 277 29.89 27.29 -2.67
CA GLY A 277 30.46 26.06 -2.11
C GLY A 277 29.47 24.90 -2.02
N ASP A 278 29.51 24.16 -0.93
CA ASP A 278 28.70 22.95 -0.70
C ASP A 278 27.18 23.19 -0.65
N LYS A 279 26.73 24.44 -0.75
CA LYS A 279 25.28 24.76 -0.78
C LYS A 279 24.65 24.36 -2.11
N VAL A 280 25.43 24.25 -3.18
CA VAL A 280 24.96 23.88 -4.51
C VAL A 280 25.86 22.80 -5.08
N LEU A 281 25.27 21.89 -5.85
CA LEU A 281 26.01 20.86 -6.56
C LEU A 281 26.20 21.30 -8.03
N TYR A 282 27.46 21.45 -8.44
CA TYR A 282 27.82 21.73 -9.84
C TYR A 282 28.17 20.43 -10.55
N GLU A 283 27.58 20.22 -11.72
CA GLU A 283 27.81 19.03 -12.54
C GLU A 283 28.06 19.40 -13.99
N GLU A 284 28.92 18.65 -14.65
CA GLU A 284 29.20 18.72 -16.08
C GLU A 284 28.95 17.37 -16.74
N THR A 285 28.37 17.34 -17.92
CA THR A 285 28.18 16.09 -18.67
C THR A 285 29.49 15.47 -19.15
N GLY A 286 30.58 16.22 -19.15
CA GLY A 286 31.89 15.75 -19.61
C GLY A 286 31.99 15.44 -21.11
N GLY A 287 30.90 15.64 -21.87
CA GLY A 287 30.78 15.36 -23.28
C GLY A 287 29.34 15.41 -23.77
N LEU A 288 29.14 15.03 -25.03
CA LEU A 288 27.81 14.96 -25.63
C LEU A 288 27.05 13.76 -25.10
N VAL A 289 25.89 13.97 -24.48
CA VAL A 289 24.93 12.94 -24.02
C VAL A 289 23.67 13.01 -24.88
N ASP A 290 22.92 11.91 -24.94
CA ASP A 290 21.65 11.89 -25.68
C ASP A 290 20.67 12.91 -25.09
N LYS A 291 19.93 13.62 -25.94
CA LYS A 291 18.90 14.58 -25.51
C LYS A 291 17.79 13.96 -24.68
N MET A 292 17.62 12.63 -24.80
CA MET A 292 16.64 11.84 -24.05
C MET A 292 17.24 11.17 -22.82
N ASN A 293 18.44 11.58 -22.40
CA ASN A 293 19.06 11.07 -21.18
C ASN A 293 18.12 11.22 -19.97
N VAL A 294 18.09 10.19 -19.13
CA VAL A 294 17.25 10.19 -17.92
C VAL A 294 18.00 10.91 -16.79
N ASP A 295 17.94 12.23 -16.82
CA ASP A 295 18.70 13.13 -15.94
C ASP A 295 17.81 14.20 -15.26
N GLY A 296 16.55 13.89 -15.03
CA GLY A 296 15.60 14.82 -14.43
C GLY A 296 15.16 15.94 -15.41
N GLY A 297 15.33 15.76 -16.71
CA GLY A 297 14.92 16.70 -17.74
C GLY A 297 15.99 17.75 -18.11
N ARG A 298 17.20 17.66 -17.53
CA ARG A 298 18.30 18.61 -17.80
C ARG A 298 18.72 18.59 -19.27
N SER A 299 18.87 17.42 -19.87
CA SER A 299 19.21 17.30 -21.32
C SER A 299 18.15 17.94 -22.22
N LEU A 300 16.86 17.70 -21.93
CA LEU A 300 15.75 18.32 -22.66
C LEU A 300 15.75 19.84 -22.50
N LYS A 301 15.97 20.32 -21.28
CA LYS A 301 16.08 21.77 -21.02
C LYS A 301 17.27 22.39 -21.75
N ALA A 302 18.44 21.75 -21.72
CA ALA A 302 19.63 22.19 -22.46
C ALA A 302 19.37 22.25 -23.96
N MET A 303 18.64 21.27 -24.52
CA MET A 303 18.31 21.22 -25.95
C MET A 303 17.51 22.45 -26.42
N SER A 304 16.67 23.03 -25.55
CA SER A 304 15.87 24.23 -25.85
C SER A 304 16.66 25.55 -25.83
N LEU A 305 17.90 25.56 -25.33
CA LEU A 305 18.72 26.72 -25.14
C LEU A 305 19.59 27.00 -26.39
N ASN A 306 20.08 28.24 -26.51
CA ASN A 306 21.17 28.58 -27.39
C ASN A 306 22.52 28.29 -26.73
N THR A 307 23.57 28.05 -27.51
CA THR A 307 24.92 27.80 -26.96
C THR A 307 25.38 28.97 -26.08
N GLY A 308 25.79 28.65 -24.85
CA GLY A 308 26.20 29.63 -23.84
C GLY A 308 25.05 30.19 -23.00
N GLU A 309 23.79 29.93 -23.35
CA GLU A 309 22.62 30.37 -22.61
C GLU A 309 22.43 29.56 -21.36
N ILE A 310 21.99 30.20 -20.26
CA ILE A 310 21.61 29.57 -19.00
C ILE A 310 20.07 29.58 -18.90
N SER A 311 19.49 28.46 -18.51
CA SER A 311 18.05 28.31 -18.35
C SER A 311 17.50 29.13 -17.17
N ASP A 312 16.23 29.47 -17.23
CA ASP A 312 15.50 29.80 -16.02
C ASP A 312 15.48 28.60 -15.03
N LYS A 313 15.23 28.88 -13.75
CA LYS A 313 15.04 27.89 -12.72
C LYS A 313 13.93 26.91 -13.11
N PHE A 314 14.19 25.63 -12.93
CA PHE A 314 13.16 24.60 -13.04
C PHE A 314 13.37 23.52 -11.97
N VAL A 315 12.31 22.76 -11.69
CA VAL A 315 12.37 21.57 -10.85
C VAL A 315 12.59 20.36 -11.75
N SER A 316 13.46 19.46 -11.34
CA SER A 316 13.67 18.23 -12.10
C SER A 316 12.43 17.34 -12.07
N SER A 317 12.28 16.47 -13.05
CA SER A 317 11.20 15.47 -13.07
C SER A 317 11.27 14.44 -11.93
N SER A 318 12.37 14.38 -11.19
CA SER A 318 12.53 13.60 -9.96
C SER A 318 12.06 14.35 -8.70
N GLY A 319 11.77 15.65 -8.80
CA GLY A 319 11.30 16.46 -7.67
C GLY A 319 12.34 16.66 -6.56
N ASP A 320 13.63 16.51 -6.86
CA ASP A 320 14.73 16.46 -5.90
C ASP A 320 15.46 17.79 -5.68
N GLY A 321 15.06 18.85 -6.38
CA GLY A 321 15.68 20.16 -6.25
C GLY A 321 15.39 21.12 -7.40
N TYR A 322 15.86 22.36 -7.23
CA TYR A 322 15.92 23.35 -8.30
C TYR A 322 17.18 23.15 -9.14
N TYR A 323 17.03 23.37 -10.45
CA TYR A 323 18.12 23.28 -11.40
C TYR A 323 18.23 24.51 -12.26
N PHE A 324 19.49 24.82 -12.66
CA PHE A 324 19.88 25.76 -13.70
C PHE A 324 20.82 25.01 -14.64
N VAL A 325 20.59 25.09 -15.92
CA VAL A 325 21.37 24.38 -16.94
C VAL A 325 21.95 25.41 -17.93
N LYS A 326 23.22 25.27 -18.25
CA LYS A 326 23.89 26.04 -19.31
C LYS A 326 24.25 25.13 -20.48
N LEU A 327 23.79 25.46 -21.67
CA LEU A 327 24.18 24.73 -22.87
C LEU A 327 25.63 25.06 -23.26
N VAL A 328 26.46 24.04 -23.38
CA VAL A 328 27.84 24.14 -23.87
C VAL A 328 27.91 23.89 -25.38
N ALA A 329 27.28 22.78 -25.82
CA ALA A 329 27.21 22.41 -27.24
C ALA A 329 26.01 21.52 -27.49
N LYS A 330 25.46 21.50 -28.69
CA LYS A 330 24.42 20.56 -29.11
C LYS A 330 24.52 20.15 -30.56
N THR A 331 23.97 18.97 -30.86
CA THR A 331 23.61 18.51 -32.20
C THR A 331 22.10 18.31 -32.27
N ASP A 332 21.57 17.74 -33.32
CA ASP A 332 20.14 17.44 -33.44
C ASP A 332 19.65 16.41 -32.38
N SER A 333 20.54 15.53 -31.90
CA SER A 333 20.17 14.43 -30.98
C SER A 333 20.97 14.42 -29.68
N THR A 334 22.05 15.22 -29.55
CA THR A 334 22.87 15.18 -28.34
C THR A 334 23.12 16.59 -27.80
N VAL A 335 23.42 16.69 -26.50
CA VAL A 335 23.72 17.92 -25.78
C VAL A 335 24.93 17.75 -24.88
N ASN A 336 25.72 18.80 -24.73
CA ASN A 336 26.70 18.95 -23.65
C ASN A 336 26.31 20.18 -22.85
N TYR A 337 26.15 20.01 -21.53
CA TYR A 337 25.72 21.07 -20.64
C TYR A 337 26.45 21.00 -19.29
N THR A 338 26.40 22.10 -18.58
CA THR A 338 26.74 22.19 -17.17
C THR A 338 25.47 22.54 -16.38
N SER A 339 25.41 22.16 -15.12
CA SER A 339 24.24 22.44 -14.26
C SER A 339 24.64 22.78 -12.83
N ILE A 340 23.80 23.58 -12.20
CA ILE A 340 23.75 23.74 -10.74
C ILE A 340 22.44 23.08 -10.23
N LYS A 341 22.59 22.27 -9.20
CA LYS A 341 21.48 21.72 -8.42
C LYS A 341 21.45 22.36 -7.03
N ILE A 342 20.25 22.70 -6.58
CA ILE A 342 19.92 23.10 -5.23
C ILE A 342 18.96 22.05 -4.68
N SER A 343 19.45 21.15 -3.86
CA SER A 343 18.66 20.01 -3.37
C SER A 343 17.58 20.45 -2.38
N PHE A 344 16.41 19.80 -2.43
CA PHE A 344 15.41 19.89 -1.38
C PHE A 344 15.82 18.96 -0.25
N THR A 345 16.07 19.49 0.92
CA THR A 345 16.60 18.77 2.09
C THR A 345 15.65 18.77 3.29
N GLU A 346 14.74 19.72 3.35
CA GLU A 346 13.89 19.93 4.51
C GLU A 346 12.88 18.77 4.71
N PHE A 347 12.33 18.21 3.63
CA PHE A 347 11.43 17.07 3.71
C PHE A 347 12.13 15.85 4.33
N ASP A 348 13.32 15.51 3.83
CA ASP A 348 14.10 14.37 4.31
C ASP A 348 14.58 14.57 5.74
N ARG A 349 14.94 15.82 6.11
CA ARG A 349 15.28 16.19 7.49
C ARG A 349 14.10 15.92 8.44
N GLN A 350 12.89 16.38 8.06
CA GLN A 350 11.69 16.14 8.85
C GLN A 350 11.37 14.64 8.98
N MET A 351 11.45 13.90 7.88
CA MET A 351 11.23 12.45 7.91
C MET A 351 12.23 11.73 8.81
N LYS A 352 13.50 12.14 8.77
CA LYS A 352 14.53 11.60 9.65
C LYS A 352 14.19 11.88 11.11
N GLU A 353 13.87 13.12 11.46
CA GLU A 353 13.48 13.50 12.84
C GLU A 353 12.25 12.73 13.35
N ILE A 354 11.26 12.53 12.50
CA ILE A 354 10.07 11.74 12.82
C ILE A 354 10.44 10.29 13.12
N ARG A 355 11.32 9.69 12.30
CA ARG A 355 11.82 8.32 12.52
C ARG A 355 12.65 8.22 13.80
N ASP A 356 13.61 9.11 13.99
CA ASP A 356 14.50 9.12 15.15
C ASP A 356 13.73 9.36 16.47
N SER A 357 12.63 10.10 16.43
CA SER A 357 11.74 10.31 17.58
C SER A 357 10.74 9.17 17.83
N GLY A 358 10.78 8.08 17.06
CA GLY A 358 9.88 6.93 17.21
C GLY A 358 8.41 7.22 16.86
N LYS A 359 8.15 8.29 16.09
CA LYS A 359 6.79 8.66 15.66
C LYS A 359 6.34 7.93 14.40
N VAL A 360 7.17 7.07 13.80
CA VAL A 360 6.79 6.11 12.79
C VAL A 360 6.38 4.82 13.49
N LYS A 361 5.15 4.37 13.27
CA LYS A 361 4.59 3.13 13.82
C LYS A 361 4.22 2.21 12.67
N GLU A 362 5.10 1.27 12.37
CA GLU A 362 4.86 0.26 11.35
C GLU A 362 3.98 -0.87 11.91
N LEU A 363 2.97 -1.29 11.17
CA LEU A 363 2.05 -2.39 11.52
C LEU A 363 2.50 -3.73 10.95
N ILE A 364 3.44 -3.71 10.02
CA ILE A 364 4.16 -4.88 9.50
C ILE A 364 5.63 -4.79 9.93
N LYS A 365 6.31 -5.94 10.02
CA LYS A 365 7.73 -6.00 10.37
C LYS A 365 8.55 -6.30 9.13
N ILE A 366 9.23 -5.30 8.62
CA ILE A 366 10.21 -5.43 7.54
C ILE A 366 11.52 -4.90 8.10
N ASP A 367 12.53 -5.76 8.16
CA ASP A 367 13.82 -5.38 8.75
C ASP A 367 14.48 -4.27 7.92
N ARG A 368 14.98 -3.25 8.61
CA ARG A 368 15.84 -2.25 8.00
C ARG A 368 17.23 -2.84 7.90
N GLN A 369 17.67 -3.00 6.69
CA GLN A 369 19.05 -3.40 6.45
C GLN A 369 19.93 -2.20 6.79
N GLU A 370 20.82 -2.36 7.75
CA GLU A 370 21.88 -1.40 8.01
C GLU A 370 22.78 -1.36 6.77
N SER A 371 22.82 -0.20 6.10
CA SER A 371 23.68 0.08 4.94
C SER A 371 25.11 0.32 5.38
#